data_7417ee13ea4ca568a5b1a2c329e37298
#
_entry.id   7417ee13ea4ca568a5b1a2c329e37298
#
_cell.length_a   1.000
_cell.length_b   1.000
_cell.length_c   1.000
_cell.angle_alpha   90.00
_cell.angle_beta   90.00
_cell.angle_gamma   90.00
#
_symmetry.space_group_name_H-M   'P 1'
#
loop_
_entity.id
_entity.type
_entity.pdbx_description
1 polymer ?
#
loop_
_entity_poly.entity_id
_entity_poly.type
_entity_poly.pdbx_seq_one_letter_code
_entity_poly.pdbx_strand_id
1 'polypeptide(L)'
;MPNEYRFSVDGRIPVLKVHHEPRPGPAVIVLHGLGVDANTQRQELNTLADWGLTAVGIDAPHHGMRYDGYLDEMRAQDASGYHERLLRLILESAPDVSRVIDHLLWEGHGPIGVAGISLGAYTALTVAAWDSRVRATVSVLGSPDWTPREAPMTHAIWELMQHAPVHRPHDLARNPLLFLNAGRDHLVQAHWARDFTSRVREHLPWLGQHVEYVEYPESDHFVRSEDWGDMWWRAMNFLRWHLS
;
A
#
# COMPACT_ATOMS: atom_id res chain seq x y z
N MET A 1 13.26 -6.92 22.28
CA MET A 1 12.12 -6.31 21.56
C MET A 1 12.65 -5.11 20.79
N PRO A 2 12.16 -4.82 19.58
CA PRO A 2 12.57 -3.62 18.87
C PRO A 2 12.14 -2.35 19.61
N ASN A 3 12.79 -1.23 19.30
CA ASN A 3 12.46 0.08 19.84
C ASN A 3 11.37 0.71 18.98
N GLU A 4 10.38 1.32 19.63
CA GLU A 4 9.31 2.07 18.96
C GLU A 4 9.50 3.57 19.19
N TYR A 5 9.37 4.35 18.13
CA TYR A 5 9.44 5.80 18.14
C TYR A 5 8.22 6.41 17.46
N ARG A 6 7.66 7.46 18.06
CA ARG A 6 6.56 8.23 17.50
C ARG A 6 6.98 9.67 17.27
N PHE A 7 6.74 10.17 16.10
CA PHE A 7 7.03 11.54 15.72
C PHE A 7 6.10 11.96 14.57
N SER A 8 6.25 13.19 14.10
CA SER A 8 5.51 13.67 12.92
C SER A 8 6.49 14.18 11.88
N VAL A 9 6.33 13.74 10.64
CA VAL A 9 7.01 14.33 9.48
C VAL A 9 6.23 15.59 9.06
N ASP A 10 6.96 16.66 8.79
CA ASP A 10 6.42 18.01 8.47
C ASP A 10 5.38 18.52 9.49
N GLY A 11 5.44 18.06 10.74
CA GLY A 11 4.50 18.42 11.81
C GLY A 11 3.06 17.91 11.64
N ARG A 12 2.75 17.13 10.59
CA ARG A 12 1.38 16.72 10.23
C ARG A 12 1.19 15.25 9.90
N ILE A 13 2.25 14.51 9.57
CA ILE A 13 2.15 13.09 9.23
C ILE A 13 2.62 12.26 10.43
N PRO A 14 1.72 11.68 11.24
CA PRO A 14 2.10 10.86 12.38
C PRO A 14 2.79 9.58 11.89
N VAL A 15 3.92 9.27 12.50
CA VAL A 15 4.80 8.15 12.16
C VAL A 15 5.04 7.29 13.37
N LEU A 16 4.88 5.98 13.21
CA LEU A 16 5.35 4.93 14.10
C LEU A 16 6.57 4.26 13.45
N LYS A 17 7.78 4.51 13.96
CA LYS A 17 9.00 3.88 13.48
C LYS A 17 9.47 2.81 14.45
N VAL A 18 9.80 1.63 13.94
CA VAL A 18 10.21 0.45 14.69
C VAL A 18 11.53 -0.08 14.13
N HIS A 19 12.53 -0.26 14.98
CA HIS A 19 13.83 -0.84 14.63
C HIS A 19 14.59 -1.33 15.86
N HIS A 20 15.56 -2.24 15.70
CA HIS A 20 16.41 -2.68 16.82
C HIS A 20 17.51 -1.68 17.11
N GLU A 21 18.19 -1.20 16.09
CA GLU A 21 19.30 -0.25 16.20
C GLU A 21 19.08 0.95 15.28
N PRO A 22 19.37 2.18 15.77
CA PRO A 22 19.19 3.40 14.99
C PRO A 22 20.36 3.57 14.00
N ARG A 23 20.49 2.69 13.04
CA ARG A 23 21.52 2.79 11.99
C ARG A 23 20.89 2.80 10.61
N PRO A 24 21.53 3.50 9.65
CA PRO A 24 21.09 3.48 8.27
C PRO A 24 21.01 2.05 7.71
N GLY A 25 19.99 1.80 6.91
CA GLY A 25 19.76 0.49 6.29
C GLY A 25 18.44 0.48 5.55
N PRO A 26 18.04 -0.66 4.97
CA PRO A 26 16.77 -0.79 4.28
C PRO A 26 15.59 -0.39 5.17
N ALA A 27 14.60 0.31 4.58
CA ALA A 27 13.41 0.70 5.31
C ALA A 27 12.14 0.30 4.55
N VAL A 28 11.08 -0.04 5.30
CA VAL A 28 9.77 -0.42 4.76
C VAL A 28 8.69 0.46 5.37
N ILE A 29 7.90 1.11 4.53
CA ILE A 29 6.68 1.82 4.94
C ILE A 29 5.51 0.86 4.77
N VAL A 30 4.73 0.64 5.84
CA VAL A 30 3.54 -0.22 5.85
C VAL A 30 2.31 0.66 6.05
N LEU A 31 1.39 0.59 5.10
CA LEU A 31 0.19 1.43 5.01
C LEU A 31 -1.06 0.63 5.41
N HIS A 32 -1.80 1.15 6.37
CA HIS A 32 -3.00 0.52 6.92
C HIS A 32 -4.22 0.59 5.98
N GLY A 33 -5.25 -0.23 6.26
CA GLY A 33 -6.54 -0.22 5.58
C GLY A 33 -7.45 0.94 5.98
N LEU A 34 -8.60 1.06 5.32
CA LEU A 34 -9.59 2.08 5.61
C LEU A 34 -10.21 1.89 7.01
N GLY A 35 -10.29 2.98 7.77
CA GLY A 35 -10.97 3.04 9.07
C GLY A 35 -10.16 2.51 10.27
N VAL A 36 -8.88 2.20 10.06
CA VAL A 36 -7.92 1.81 11.12
C VAL A 36 -6.73 2.78 11.13
N ASP A 37 -5.68 2.50 11.87
CA ASP A 37 -4.48 3.34 11.98
C ASP A 37 -3.18 2.51 11.93
N ALA A 38 -2.03 3.17 12.01
CA ALA A 38 -0.71 2.54 11.94
C ALA A 38 -0.47 1.49 13.04
N ASN A 39 -1.20 1.51 14.16
CA ASN A 39 -1.04 0.52 15.22
C ASN A 39 -1.55 -0.87 14.81
N THR A 40 -2.46 -0.92 13.84
CA THR A 40 -3.05 -2.19 13.37
C THR A 40 -1.97 -3.12 12.81
N GLN A 41 -0.89 -2.58 12.21
CA GLN A 41 0.22 -3.33 11.66
C GLN A 41 1.43 -3.44 12.58
N ARG A 42 1.26 -3.19 13.89
CA ARG A 42 2.38 -3.21 14.85
C ARG A 42 3.12 -4.55 14.88
N GLN A 43 2.40 -5.66 14.71
CA GLN A 43 3.02 -6.99 14.68
C GLN A 43 3.93 -7.14 13.46
N GLU A 44 3.48 -6.71 12.30
CA GLU A 44 4.22 -6.73 11.04
C GLU A 44 5.44 -5.80 11.10
N LEU A 45 5.28 -4.61 11.65
CA LEU A 45 6.37 -3.66 11.88
C LEU A 45 7.45 -4.27 12.79
N ASN A 46 7.06 -4.90 13.89
CA ASN A 46 7.99 -5.57 14.79
C ASN A 46 8.73 -6.73 14.09
N THR A 47 8.03 -7.54 13.30
CA THR A 47 8.64 -8.65 12.57
C THR A 47 9.65 -8.16 11.54
N LEU A 48 9.34 -7.08 10.78
CA LEU A 48 10.29 -6.47 9.86
C LEU A 48 11.52 -5.93 10.59
N ALA A 49 11.33 -5.32 11.77
CA ALA A 49 12.43 -4.85 12.60
C ALA A 49 13.28 -6.01 13.12
N ASP A 50 12.67 -7.13 13.55
CA ASP A 50 13.39 -8.34 13.98
C ASP A 50 14.23 -8.94 12.84
N TRP A 51 13.87 -8.69 11.59
CA TRP A 51 14.63 -9.10 10.41
C TRP A 51 15.68 -8.08 9.95
N GLY A 52 15.87 -7.01 10.71
CA GLY A 52 16.93 -6.03 10.51
C GLY A 52 16.57 -4.87 9.59
N LEU A 53 15.27 -4.70 9.27
CA LEU A 53 14.80 -3.54 8.52
C LEU A 53 14.30 -2.43 9.47
N THR A 54 14.34 -1.19 9.03
CA THR A 54 13.58 -0.12 9.68
C THR A 54 12.15 -0.17 9.18
N ALA A 55 11.20 -0.43 10.06
CA ALA A 55 9.78 -0.52 9.71
C ALA A 55 9.04 0.74 10.14
N VAL A 56 8.17 1.25 9.27
CA VAL A 56 7.48 2.52 9.46
C VAL A 56 6.00 2.36 9.14
N GLY A 57 5.13 2.66 10.11
CA GLY A 57 3.70 2.85 9.89
C GLY A 57 3.36 4.34 9.90
N ILE A 58 2.41 4.76 9.09
CA ILE A 58 1.90 6.13 9.08
C ILE A 58 0.38 6.13 9.20
N ASP A 59 -0.18 7.13 9.87
CA ASP A 59 -1.62 7.38 9.80
C ASP A 59 -1.94 8.11 8.49
N ALA A 60 -2.75 7.48 7.64
CA ALA A 60 -3.26 8.11 6.43
C ALA A 60 -4.07 9.38 6.76
N PRO A 61 -4.28 10.31 5.82
CA PRO A 61 -5.22 11.41 6.01
C PRO A 61 -6.55 10.92 6.59
N HIS A 62 -7.12 11.68 7.51
CA HIS A 62 -8.42 11.41 8.15
C HIS A 62 -8.49 10.13 9.02
N HIS A 63 -7.33 9.49 9.31
CA HIS A 63 -7.25 8.29 10.16
C HIS A 63 -6.40 8.52 11.41
N GLY A 64 -6.59 7.67 12.42
CA GLY A 64 -5.78 7.67 13.64
C GLY A 64 -5.69 9.05 14.30
N MET A 65 -4.47 9.57 14.45
CA MET A 65 -4.23 10.90 15.03
C MET A 65 -4.67 12.06 14.11
N ARG A 66 -5.05 11.78 12.87
CA ARG A 66 -5.54 12.76 11.88
C ARG A 66 -7.05 12.71 11.67
N TYR A 67 -7.76 11.95 12.50
CA TYR A 67 -9.22 11.83 12.40
C TYR A 67 -9.92 13.19 12.55
N ASP A 68 -10.85 13.50 11.64
CA ASP A 68 -11.56 14.78 11.54
C ASP A 68 -13.03 14.65 11.14
N GLY A 69 -13.57 13.41 11.09
CA GLY A 69 -14.95 13.13 10.67
C GLY A 69 -15.14 12.85 9.17
N TYR A 70 -14.12 13.04 8.34
CA TYR A 70 -14.21 12.80 6.89
C TYR A 70 -14.69 11.39 6.53
N LEU A 71 -14.25 10.37 7.27
CA LEU A 71 -14.64 8.98 7.00
C LEU A 71 -16.13 8.73 7.30
N ASP A 72 -16.70 9.41 8.28
CA ASP A 72 -18.13 9.30 8.58
C ASP A 72 -18.96 9.98 7.51
N GLU A 73 -18.55 11.15 7.06
CA GLU A 73 -19.13 11.81 5.90
C GLU A 73 -19.03 10.97 4.62
N MET A 74 -17.90 10.30 4.40
CA MET A 74 -17.68 9.41 3.27
C MET A 74 -18.67 8.23 3.29
N ARG A 75 -18.86 7.61 4.46
CA ARG A 75 -19.81 6.50 4.64
C ARG A 75 -21.28 6.91 4.46
N ALA A 76 -21.59 8.18 4.65
CA ALA A 76 -22.94 8.72 4.46
C ALA A 76 -23.28 9.06 2.99
N GLN A 77 -22.31 8.95 2.06
CA GLN A 77 -22.52 9.19 0.64
C GLN A 77 -23.24 8.01 -0.04
N ASP A 78 -23.80 8.27 -1.21
CA ASP A 78 -24.17 7.21 -2.16
C ASP A 78 -22.90 6.50 -2.70
N ALA A 79 -23.08 5.45 -3.48
CA ALA A 79 -21.99 4.64 -4.00
C ALA A 79 -20.98 5.48 -4.83
N SER A 80 -21.45 6.45 -5.63
CA SER A 80 -20.56 7.32 -6.42
C SER A 80 -19.80 8.30 -5.56
N GLY A 81 -20.45 8.96 -4.63
CA GLY A 81 -19.81 9.88 -3.68
C GLY A 81 -18.80 9.17 -2.77
N TYR A 82 -19.14 7.96 -2.31
CA TYR A 82 -18.19 7.12 -1.55
C TYR A 82 -16.94 6.80 -2.37
N HIS A 83 -17.12 6.33 -3.61
CA HIS A 83 -16.01 5.97 -4.49
C HIS A 83 -15.15 7.19 -4.83
N GLU A 84 -15.75 8.32 -5.16
CA GLU A 84 -15.03 9.59 -5.41
C GLU A 84 -14.17 9.99 -4.22
N ARG A 85 -14.72 9.96 -3.00
CA ARG A 85 -13.97 10.30 -1.77
C ARG A 85 -12.85 9.29 -1.48
N LEU A 86 -13.05 8.01 -1.80
CA LEU A 86 -12.00 7.00 -1.69
C LEU A 86 -10.82 7.31 -2.61
N LEU A 87 -11.09 7.66 -3.87
CA LEU A 87 -10.05 8.03 -4.84
C LEU A 87 -9.30 9.31 -4.42
N ARG A 88 -10.01 10.31 -3.91
CA ARG A 88 -9.40 11.53 -3.36
C ARG A 88 -8.48 11.21 -2.18
N LEU A 89 -8.91 10.33 -1.28
CA LEU A 89 -8.14 9.90 -0.14
C LEU A 89 -6.83 9.19 -0.54
N ILE A 90 -6.88 8.33 -1.59
CA ILE A 90 -5.67 7.70 -2.15
C ILE A 90 -4.70 8.78 -2.68
N LEU A 91 -5.22 9.74 -3.45
CA LEU A 91 -4.42 10.83 -4.03
C LEU A 91 -3.85 11.79 -2.98
N GLU A 92 -4.55 11.98 -1.88
CA GLU A 92 -4.07 12.77 -0.74
C GLU A 92 -3.00 12.02 0.07
N SER A 93 -3.12 10.69 0.17
CA SER A 93 -2.21 9.84 0.93
C SER A 93 -0.85 9.68 0.24
N ALA A 94 -0.80 9.58 -1.08
CA ALA A 94 0.41 9.27 -1.82
C ALA A 94 1.53 10.32 -1.64
N PRO A 95 1.29 11.64 -1.67
CA PRO A 95 2.31 12.66 -1.37
C PRO A 95 2.85 12.58 0.07
N ASP A 96 2.04 12.17 1.04
CA ASP A 96 2.49 12.03 2.42
C ASP A 96 3.49 10.87 2.54
N VAL A 97 3.26 9.76 1.85
CA VAL A 97 4.23 8.64 1.79
C VAL A 97 5.54 9.11 1.16
N SER A 98 5.51 9.89 0.06
CA SER A 98 6.73 10.43 -0.56
C SER A 98 7.51 11.36 0.39
N ARG A 99 6.85 12.11 1.25
CA ARG A 99 7.51 12.94 2.30
C ARG A 99 8.14 12.09 3.39
N VAL A 100 7.52 10.98 3.76
CA VAL A 100 8.13 10.02 4.69
C VAL A 100 9.35 9.35 4.04
N ILE A 101 9.31 9.06 2.73
CA ILE A 101 10.49 8.61 1.98
C ILE A 101 11.61 9.67 2.02
N ASP A 102 11.29 10.96 1.81
CA ASP A 102 12.28 12.05 1.93
C ASP A 102 12.95 12.04 3.30
N HIS A 103 12.15 11.91 4.36
CA HIS A 103 12.65 11.89 5.74
C HIS A 103 13.55 10.68 6.00
N LEU A 104 13.15 9.47 5.58
CA LEU A 104 13.94 8.25 5.74
C LEU A 104 15.27 8.34 5.00
N LEU A 105 15.28 8.85 3.77
CA LEU A 105 16.50 9.06 3.00
C LEU A 105 17.41 10.12 3.64
N TRP A 106 16.81 11.19 4.22
CA TRP A 106 17.58 12.19 4.98
C TRP A 106 18.24 11.59 6.23
N GLU A 107 17.58 10.64 6.91
CA GLU A 107 18.18 9.86 8.01
C GLU A 107 19.24 8.85 7.52
N GLY A 108 19.43 8.71 6.20
CA GLY A 108 20.40 7.78 5.59
C GLY A 108 19.86 6.39 5.35
N HIS A 109 18.54 6.15 5.54
CA HIS A 109 17.91 4.87 5.24
C HIS A 109 17.78 4.65 3.73
N GLY A 110 17.80 3.38 3.32
CA GLY A 110 17.55 2.93 1.94
C GLY A 110 18.30 1.63 1.67
N PRO A 111 17.81 0.84 0.70
CA PRO A 111 16.65 1.05 -0.19
C PRO A 111 15.30 1.10 0.55
N ILE A 112 14.28 1.71 -0.10
CA ILE A 112 12.95 1.90 0.47
C ILE A 112 11.94 0.95 -0.17
N GLY A 113 11.23 0.17 0.65
CA GLY A 113 10.06 -0.60 0.25
C GLY A 113 8.76 0.01 0.75
N VAL A 114 7.67 -0.27 0.04
CA VAL A 114 6.32 0.13 0.47
C VAL A 114 5.40 -1.07 0.41
N ALA A 115 4.69 -1.32 1.49
CA ALA A 115 3.61 -2.31 1.57
C ALA A 115 2.30 -1.65 2.00
N GLY A 116 1.18 -2.20 1.60
CA GLY A 116 -0.11 -1.68 2.06
C GLY A 116 -1.21 -2.70 1.97
N ILE A 117 -2.27 -2.47 2.76
CA ILE A 117 -3.45 -3.31 2.84
C ILE A 117 -4.66 -2.52 2.39
N SER A 118 -5.48 -3.05 1.47
CA SER A 118 -6.73 -2.43 1.03
C SER A 118 -6.50 -0.97 0.60
N LEU A 119 -7.04 0.04 1.29
CA LEU A 119 -6.73 1.45 1.05
C LEU A 119 -5.22 1.70 0.98
N GLY A 120 -4.45 1.16 1.92
CA GLY A 120 -2.99 1.28 1.94
C GLY A 120 -2.33 0.63 0.72
N ALA A 121 -2.91 -0.46 0.19
CA ALA A 121 -2.41 -1.10 -1.03
C ALA A 121 -2.63 -0.24 -2.27
N TYR A 122 -3.79 0.41 -2.40
CA TYR A 122 -4.03 1.40 -3.46
C TYR A 122 -3.02 2.55 -3.38
N THR A 123 -2.78 3.06 -2.16
CA THR A 123 -1.77 4.11 -1.92
C THR A 123 -0.35 3.61 -2.27
N ALA A 124 0.04 2.41 -1.84
CA ALA A 124 1.35 1.83 -2.12
C ALA A 124 1.61 1.69 -3.64
N LEU A 125 0.62 1.19 -4.39
CA LEU A 125 0.69 1.08 -5.85
C LEU A 125 0.81 2.46 -6.51
N THR A 126 0.07 3.46 -6.02
CA THR A 126 0.13 4.83 -6.52
C THR A 126 1.52 5.43 -6.31
N VAL A 127 2.06 5.30 -5.10
CA VAL A 127 3.42 5.77 -4.79
C VAL A 127 4.45 5.04 -5.65
N ALA A 128 4.36 3.73 -5.81
CA ALA A 128 5.28 2.96 -6.63
C ALA A 128 5.28 3.39 -8.11
N ALA A 129 4.11 3.80 -8.64
CA ALA A 129 4.01 4.32 -10.00
C ALA A 129 4.54 5.75 -10.16
N TRP A 130 4.54 6.57 -9.09
CA TRP A 130 4.87 7.99 -9.17
C TRP A 130 6.24 8.34 -8.58
N ASP A 131 6.74 7.55 -7.63
CA ASP A 131 8.00 7.80 -6.93
C ASP A 131 9.03 6.71 -7.26
N SER A 132 10.03 7.08 -8.05
CA SER A 132 11.08 6.18 -8.51
C SER A 132 12.02 5.67 -7.40
N ARG A 133 11.94 6.23 -6.21
CA ARG A 133 12.76 5.85 -5.04
C ARG A 133 12.24 4.58 -4.37
N VAL A 134 10.98 4.18 -4.64
CA VAL A 134 10.44 2.90 -4.18
C VAL A 134 11.13 1.77 -4.93
N ARG A 135 11.74 0.83 -4.19
CA ARG A 135 12.56 -0.27 -4.73
C ARG A 135 11.88 -1.63 -4.68
N ALA A 136 10.85 -1.80 -3.85
CA ALA A 136 10.00 -2.97 -3.81
C ALA A 136 8.61 -2.59 -3.31
N THR A 137 7.57 -3.22 -3.84
CA THR A 137 6.18 -2.92 -3.47
C THR A 137 5.40 -4.18 -3.20
N VAL A 138 4.62 -4.18 -2.12
CA VAL A 138 3.65 -5.25 -1.81
C VAL A 138 2.25 -4.66 -1.69
N SER A 139 1.33 -5.21 -2.45
CA SER A 139 -0.10 -4.87 -2.44
C SER A 139 -0.89 -6.04 -1.85
N VAL A 140 -1.40 -5.89 -0.63
CA VAL A 140 -2.28 -6.86 0.03
C VAL A 140 -3.72 -6.39 -0.14
N LEU A 141 -4.57 -7.19 -0.78
CA LEU A 141 -5.97 -6.86 -1.07
C LEU A 141 -6.12 -5.52 -1.83
N GLY A 142 -5.26 -5.28 -2.82
CA GLY A 142 -5.24 -4.04 -3.59
C GLY A 142 -5.38 -4.26 -5.08
N SER A 143 -5.61 -3.15 -5.80
CA SER A 143 -5.73 -3.13 -7.25
C SER A 143 -5.02 -1.92 -7.85
N PRO A 144 -4.34 -2.05 -8.99
CA PRO A 144 -3.84 -0.90 -9.74
C PRO A 144 -4.93 -0.19 -10.54
N ASP A 145 -6.08 -0.84 -10.70
CA ASP A 145 -7.26 -0.31 -11.42
C ASP A 145 -8.26 0.27 -10.41
N TRP A 146 -8.73 1.49 -10.68
CA TRP A 146 -9.64 2.24 -9.81
C TRP A 146 -11.08 2.28 -10.34
N THR A 147 -11.38 1.46 -11.32
CA THR A 147 -12.73 1.38 -11.89
C THR A 147 -13.77 1.08 -10.79
N PRO A 148 -14.84 1.89 -10.65
CA PRO A 148 -15.87 1.63 -9.68
C PRO A 148 -16.62 0.35 -10.03
N ARG A 149 -16.91 -0.45 -9.02
CA ARG A 149 -17.54 -1.75 -9.21
C ARG A 149 -19.05 -1.64 -9.39
N GLU A 150 -19.71 -0.95 -8.47
CA GLU A 150 -21.18 -0.84 -8.41
C GLU A 150 -21.66 0.61 -8.47
N ALA A 151 -20.72 1.57 -8.37
CA ALA A 151 -21.06 2.97 -8.45
C ALA A 151 -21.20 3.43 -9.91
N PRO A 152 -22.20 4.25 -10.24
CA PRO A 152 -22.25 4.92 -11.52
C PRO A 152 -21.00 5.75 -11.79
N MET A 153 -20.49 5.70 -13.02
CA MET A 153 -19.36 6.52 -13.45
C MET A 153 -19.79 7.97 -13.55
N THR A 154 -19.21 8.83 -12.69
CA THR A 154 -19.37 10.29 -12.78
C THR A 154 -18.17 10.90 -13.49
N HIS A 155 -18.31 12.17 -13.93
CA HIS A 155 -17.17 12.90 -14.51
C HIS A 155 -16.03 13.05 -13.52
N ALA A 156 -16.33 13.33 -12.25
CA ALA A 156 -15.33 13.44 -11.19
C ALA A 156 -14.56 12.12 -10.97
N ILE A 157 -15.26 10.98 -10.93
CA ILE A 157 -14.64 9.66 -10.83
C ILE A 157 -13.74 9.42 -12.04
N TRP A 158 -14.23 9.70 -13.26
CA TRP A 158 -13.47 9.52 -14.49
C TRP A 158 -12.17 10.34 -14.49
N GLU A 159 -12.19 11.60 -14.06
CA GLU A 159 -11.01 12.45 -13.94
C GLU A 159 -10.01 11.86 -12.92
N LEU A 160 -10.48 11.46 -11.75
CA LEU A 160 -9.62 10.87 -10.71
C LEU A 160 -8.96 9.56 -11.18
N MET A 161 -9.68 8.73 -11.92
CA MET A 161 -9.17 7.47 -12.47
C MET A 161 -8.02 7.65 -13.45
N GLN A 162 -7.85 8.83 -14.09
CA GLN A 162 -6.69 9.10 -14.95
C GLN A 162 -5.36 9.02 -14.18
N HIS A 163 -5.41 9.11 -12.85
CA HIS A 163 -4.25 8.96 -11.97
C HIS A 163 -3.99 7.50 -11.56
N ALA A 164 -4.85 6.56 -11.94
CA ALA A 164 -4.74 5.17 -11.53
C ALA A 164 -3.43 4.53 -12.02
N PRO A 165 -2.76 3.73 -11.18
CA PRO A 165 -1.50 3.05 -11.52
C PRO A 165 -1.58 2.16 -12.75
N VAL A 166 -2.76 1.61 -13.07
CA VAL A 166 -3.01 0.78 -14.26
C VAL A 166 -2.66 1.48 -15.58
N HIS A 167 -2.70 2.81 -15.62
CA HIS A 167 -2.31 3.63 -16.79
C HIS A 167 -0.80 3.87 -16.88
N ARG A 168 -0.02 3.42 -15.90
CA ARG A 168 1.44 3.59 -15.81
C ARG A 168 2.16 2.26 -15.59
N PRO A 169 1.93 1.24 -16.45
CA PRO A 169 2.46 -0.10 -16.22
C PRO A 169 4.00 -0.14 -16.23
N HIS A 170 4.66 0.70 -17.03
CA HIS A 170 6.12 0.82 -17.05
C HIS A 170 6.68 1.35 -15.73
N ASP A 171 6.02 2.35 -15.16
CA ASP A 171 6.43 2.94 -13.88
C ASP A 171 6.15 2.00 -12.72
N LEU A 172 4.95 1.40 -12.69
CA LEU A 172 4.52 0.51 -11.61
C LEU A 172 5.36 -0.79 -11.56
N ALA A 173 5.67 -1.38 -12.71
CA ALA A 173 6.39 -2.65 -12.79
C ALA A 173 7.92 -2.50 -12.96
N ARG A 174 8.48 -1.28 -12.84
CA ARG A 174 9.94 -1.07 -12.98
C ARG A 174 10.76 -1.74 -11.89
N ASN A 175 10.19 -1.91 -10.70
CA ASN A 175 10.79 -2.57 -9.55
C ASN A 175 9.93 -3.76 -9.12
N PRO A 176 10.48 -4.68 -8.31
CA PRO A 176 9.74 -5.83 -7.79
C PRO A 176 8.40 -5.44 -7.18
N LEU A 177 7.34 -6.12 -7.63
CA LEU A 177 5.95 -5.87 -7.25
C LEU A 177 5.25 -7.20 -6.95
N LEU A 178 4.70 -7.35 -5.76
CA LEU A 178 3.93 -8.51 -5.34
C LEU A 178 2.47 -8.12 -5.08
N PHE A 179 1.54 -8.80 -5.72
CA PHE A 179 0.12 -8.76 -5.40
C PHE A 179 -0.29 -10.00 -4.60
N LEU A 180 -1.00 -9.77 -3.50
CA LEU A 180 -1.61 -10.80 -2.65
C LEU A 180 -3.09 -10.49 -2.53
N ASN A 181 -3.93 -11.25 -3.23
CA ASN A 181 -5.37 -10.97 -3.31
C ASN A 181 -6.21 -12.17 -2.85
N ALA A 182 -7.40 -11.89 -2.34
CA ALA A 182 -8.39 -12.87 -1.94
C ALA A 182 -9.37 -13.13 -3.10
N GLY A 183 -9.57 -14.40 -3.45
CA GLY A 183 -10.36 -14.79 -4.63
C GLY A 183 -11.86 -14.48 -4.53
N ARG A 184 -12.39 -14.46 -3.30
CA ARG A 184 -13.80 -14.12 -3.01
C ARG A 184 -13.99 -12.67 -2.53
N ASP A 185 -12.96 -11.83 -2.67
CA ASP A 185 -13.04 -10.43 -2.28
C ASP A 185 -14.06 -9.68 -3.13
N HIS A 186 -15.11 -9.21 -2.46
CA HIS A 186 -16.18 -8.42 -3.08
C HIS A 186 -15.92 -6.92 -3.02
N LEU A 187 -15.00 -6.45 -2.19
CA LEU A 187 -14.64 -5.04 -2.08
C LEU A 187 -13.52 -4.67 -3.06
N VAL A 188 -12.49 -5.52 -3.14
CA VAL A 188 -11.37 -5.35 -4.06
C VAL A 188 -11.21 -6.61 -4.90
N GLN A 189 -11.83 -6.63 -6.07
CA GLN A 189 -11.87 -7.83 -6.92
C GLN A 189 -10.48 -8.25 -7.39
N ALA A 190 -10.10 -9.49 -7.10
CA ALA A 190 -8.80 -10.07 -7.41
C ALA A 190 -8.45 -10.03 -8.91
N HIS A 191 -9.46 -10.11 -9.79
CA HIS A 191 -9.21 -10.16 -11.24
C HIS A 191 -8.52 -8.90 -11.77
N TRP A 192 -8.72 -7.71 -11.20
CA TRP A 192 -8.04 -6.49 -11.66
C TRP A 192 -6.52 -6.57 -11.53
N ALA A 193 -6.01 -7.06 -10.39
CA ALA A 193 -4.58 -7.25 -10.19
C ALA A 193 -4.04 -8.43 -11.02
N ARG A 194 -4.80 -9.52 -11.15
CA ARG A 194 -4.47 -10.67 -11.99
C ARG A 194 -4.37 -10.29 -13.46
N ASP A 195 -5.35 -9.55 -13.99
CA ASP A 195 -5.39 -9.12 -15.39
C ASP A 195 -4.29 -8.10 -15.69
N PHE A 196 -3.98 -7.19 -14.76
CA PHE A 196 -2.82 -6.31 -14.87
C PHE A 196 -1.53 -7.11 -14.98
N THR A 197 -1.33 -8.08 -14.08
CA THR A 197 -0.13 -8.94 -14.08
C THR A 197 0.00 -9.70 -15.40
N SER A 198 -1.08 -10.27 -15.89
CA SER A 198 -1.11 -11.00 -17.17
C SER A 198 -0.75 -10.10 -18.34
N ARG A 199 -1.35 -8.91 -18.41
CA ARG A 199 -1.05 -7.92 -19.48
C ARG A 199 0.40 -7.46 -19.44
N VAL A 200 0.97 -7.19 -18.25
CA VAL A 200 2.37 -6.80 -18.13
C VAL A 200 3.29 -7.93 -18.59
N ARG A 201 3.02 -9.18 -18.20
CA ARG A 201 3.81 -10.33 -18.61
C ARG A 201 3.74 -10.59 -20.14
N GLU A 202 2.59 -10.37 -20.74
CA GLU A 202 2.36 -10.58 -22.18
C GLU A 202 2.97 -9.46 -23.04
N HIS A 203 2.70 -8.20 -22.68
CA HIS A 203 3.05 -7.05 -23.51
C HIS A 203 4.36 -6.36 -23.12
N LEU A 204 4.84 -6.57 -21.90
CA LEU A 204 6.06 -5.98 -21.34
C LEU A 204 6.90 -7.07 -20.64
N PRO A 205 7.33 -8.14 -21.36
CA PRO A 205 7.93 -9.32 -20.73
C PRO A 205 9.19 -9.02 -19.92
N TRP A 206 9.95 -7.98 -20.28
CA TRP A 206 11.12 -7.55 -19.51
C TRP A 206 10.76 -6.92 -18.15
N LEU A 207 9.53 -6.42 -17.97
CA LEU A 207 8.99 -5.95 -16.70
C LEU A 207 8.18 -7.04 -15.99
N GLY A 208 7.57 -7.94 -16.77
CA GLY A 208 6.73 -9.01 -16.26
C GLY A 208 7.43 -9.95 -15.27
N GLN A 209 8.76 -10.07 -15.37
CA GLN A 209 9.59 -10.82 -14.42
C GLN A 209 9.65 -10.16 -13.03
N HIS A 210 9.33 -8.88 -12.92
CA HIS A 210 9.30 -8.14 -11.65
C HIS A 210 7.94 -8.22 -10.96
N VAL A 211 6.89 -8.74 -11.62
CA VAL A 211 5.52 -8.74 -11.10
C VAL A 211 5.13 -10.16 -10.70
N GLU A 212 4.90 -10.34 -9.40
CA GLU A 212 4.37 -11.58 -8.82
C GLU A 212 2.90 -11.41 -8.42
N TYR A 213 2.12 -12.48 -8.55
CA TYR A 213 0.71 -12.50 -8.17
C TYR A 213 0.40 -13.81 -7.46
N VAL A 214 -0.20 -13.71 -6.30
CA VAL A 214 -0.71 -14.85 -5.52
C VAL A 214 -2.17 -14.59 -5.16
N GLU A 215 -3.03 -15.58 -5.36
CA GLU A 215 -4.45 -15.54 -5.03
C GLU A 215 -4.78 -16.58 -3.96
N TYR A 216 -5.59 -16.16 -2.99
CA TYR A 216 -6.15 -17.01 -1.94
C TYR A 216 -7.62 -17.26 -2.27
N PRO A 217 -7.93 -18.37 -2.97
CA PRO A 217 -9.22 -18.56 -3.64
C PRO A 217 -10.40 -18.67 -2.68
N GLU A 218 -10.14 -19.07 -1.42
CA GLU A 218 -11.19 -19.30 -0.43
C GLU A 218 -11.39 -18.11 0.53
N SER A 219 -10.52 -17.09 0.49
CA SER A 219 -10.63 -15.91 1.32
C SER A 219 -11.43 -14.80 0.64
N ASP A 220 -12.08 -13.96 1.45
CA ASP A 220 -12.71 -12.69 1.07
C ASP A 220 -11.86 -11.51 1.58
N HIS A 221 -12.41 -10.28 1.58
CA HIS A 221 -11.71 -9.09 2.07
C HIS A 221 -11.31 -9.18 3.55
N PHE A 222 -12.08 -9.92 4.35
CA PHE A 222 -11.78 -10.25 5.75
C PHE A 222 -11.12 -11.63 5.79
N VAL A 223 -9.86 -11.66 5.34
CA VAL A 223 -9.08 -12.85 5.09
C VAL A 223 -9.10 -13.82 6.27
N ARG A 224 -9.20 -15.13 5.98
CA ARG A 224 -9.08 -16.19 6.98
C ARG A 224 -7.72 -16.10 7.68
N SER A 225 -7.68 -16.38 8.99
CA SER A 225 -6.47 -16.21 9.81
C SER A 225 -5.26 -16.97 9.28
N GLU A 226 -5.46 -18.18 8.73
CA GLU A 226 -4.41 -18.99 8.14
C GLU A 226 -3.81 -18.37 6.88
N ASP A 227 -4.68 -17.83 6.00
CA ASP A 227 -4.25 -17.14 4.77
C ASP A 227 -3.61 -15.79 5.09
N TRP A 228 -4.11 -15.08 6.13
CA TRP A 228 -3.52 -13.81 6.59
C TRP A 228 -2.08 -13.99 7.04
N GLY A 229 -1.79 -15.04 7.79
CA GLY A 229 -0.43 -15.37 8.22
C GLY A 229 0.50 -15.64 7.04
N ASP A 230 0.06 -16.40 6.03
CA ASP A 230 0.84 -16.70 4.82
C ASP A 230 1.02 -15.43 3.94
N MET A 231 -0.03 -14.61 3.77
CA MET A 231 0.07 -13.33 3.05
C MET A 231 1.19 -12.45 3.62
N TRP A 232 1.19 -12.26 4.95
CA TRP A 232 2.20 -11.42 5.59
C TRP A 232 3.59 -12.06 5.57
N TRP A 233 3.67 -13.36 5.76
CA TRP A 233 4.95 -14.06 5.64
C TRP A 233 5.56 -13.86 4.24
N ARG A 234 4.75 -14.00 3.17
CA ARG A 234 5.18 -13.74 1.79
C ARG A 234 5.56 -12.28 1.58
N ALA A 235 4.72 -11.35 2.02
CA ALA A 235 4.97 -9.92 1.92
C ALA A 235 6.31 -9.52 2.53
N MET A 236 6.56 -9.94 3.77
CA MET A 236 7.77 -9.59 4.50
C MET A 236 9.03 -10.24 3.91
N ASN A 237 8.94 -11.53 3.48
CA ASN A 237 10.07 -12.19 2.80
C ASN A 237 10.39 -11.52 1.46
N PHE A 238 9.37 -11.18 0.68
CA PHE A 238 9.56 -10.47 -0.59
C PHE A 238 10.29 -9.13 -0.38
N LEU A 239 9.83 -8.33 0.57
CA LEU A 239 10.47 -7.05 0.89
C LEU A 239 11.91 -7.24 1.38
N ARG A 240 12.13 -8.17 2.30
CA ARG A 240 13.47 -8.48 2.78
C ARG A 240 14.41 -8.88 1.65
N TRP A 241 13.96 -9.76 0.76
CA TRP A 241 14.76 -10.26 -0.35
C TRP A 241 15.18 -9.15 -1.32
N HIS A 242 14.25 -8.24 -1.64
CA HIS A 242 14.49 -7.20 -2.64
C HIS A 242 15.12 -5.92 -2.09
N LEU A 243 15.21 -5.79 -0.78
CA LEU A 243 15.80 -4.62 -0.12
C LEU A 243 17.16 -4.92 0.55
N SER A 244 17.58 -6.18 0.59
CA SER A 244 18.85 -6.60 1.20
C SER A 244 20.06 -6.39 0.30
#